data_127b5306c721b8864e04652afac7fd23
#
_entry.id   127b5306c721b8864e04652afac7fd23
#
_cell.length_a   1.000
_cell.length_b   1.000
_cell.length_c   1.000
_cell.angle_alpha   90.00
_cell.angle_beta   90.00
_cell.angle_gamma   90.00
#
_symmetry.space_group_name_H-M   'P 1'
#
loop_
_entity.id
_entity.type
_entity.pdbx_description
1 polymer ?
#
loop_
_entity_poly.entity_id
_entity_poly.type
_entity_poly.pdbx_seq_one_letter_code
_entity_poly.pdbx_strand_id
1 'polypeptide(L)'
;MKRILFTILLCCFAFVASAQDSSQQERIRAMMRNQSRTEQKTIHSNILNADRQYTIFLPAGYETNTDRSYPVLYLLHGMNGTHEDWAGRGHLKDVMDQLKAAGEVVDMIVVMPNAGGDINKNFWNGYFDMEGWAYERFFFEEFLPAVEKEYRIKGEKGSRAIAGLSMGG
;
A
#
# COMPACT_ATOMS: atom_id res chain seq x y z
N MET A 1 -20.36 54.23 18.68
CA MET A 1 -18.97 53.77 18.73
C MET A 1 -18.80 52.42 19.46
N LYS A 2 -19.33 52.20 20.67
CA LYS A 2 -19.19 50.92 21.41
C LYS A 2 -19.70 49.66 20.68
N ARG A 3 -20.79 49.74 19.90
CA ARG A 3 -21.37 48.60 19.15
C ARG A 3 -20.50 48.16 17.97
N ILE A 4 -19.86 49.09 17.27
CA ILE A 4 -18.96 48.79 16.12
C ILE A 4 -17.68 48.11 16.60
N LEU A 5 -17.13 48.54 17.73
CA LEU A 5 -15.92 47.94 18.31
C LEU A 5 -16.15 46.47 18.74
N PHE A 6 -17.35 46.18 19.29
CA PHE A 6 -17.72 44.82 19.73
C PHE A 6 -17.90 43.87 18.52
N THR A 7 -18.49 44.37 17.42
CA THR A 7 -18.65 43.56 16.18
C THR A 7 -17.33 43.26 15.53
N ILE A 8 -16.39 44.20 15.48
CA ILE A 8 -15.04 43.99 14.93
C ILE A 8 -14.28 42.97 15.78
N LEU A 9 -14.36 43.06 17.10
CA LEU A 9 -13.69 42.11 18.01
C LEU A 9 -14.25 40.69 17.84
N LEU A 10 -15.54 40.52 17.66
CA LEU A 10 -16.19 39.22 17.44
C LEU A 10 -15.78 38.60 16.10
N CYS A 11 -15.69 39.40 15.04
CA CYS A 11 -15.20 38.95 13.71
C CYS A 11 -13.73 38.55 13.75
N CYS A 12 -12.86 39.27 14.48
CA CYS A 12 -11.49 38.91 14.66
C CYS A 12 -11.32 37.59 15.41
N PHE A 13 -12.12 37.35 16.47
CA PHE A 13 -12.09 36.08 17.20
C PHE A 13 -12.53 34.90 16.34
N ALA A 14 -13.60 35.08 15.54
CA ALA A 14 -14.05 34.03 14.62
C ALA A 14 -13.04 33.71 13.53
N PHE A 15 -12.33 34.72 13.02
CA PHE A 15 -11.28 34.52 12.01
C PHE A 15 -10.04 33.81 12.58
N VAL A 16 -9.64 34.15 13.80
CA VAL A 16 -8.51 33.48 14.49
C VAL A 16 -8.88 32.03 14.82
N ALA A 17 -10.10 31.75 15.27
CA ALA A 17 -10.56 30.40 15.57
C ALA A 17 -10.61 29.52 14.30
N SER A 18 -11.07 30.05 13.16
CA SER A 18 -11.09 29.31 11.90
C SER A 18 -9.69 29.04 11.34
N ALA A 19 -8.76 29.99 11.51
CA ALA A 19 -7.36 29.82 11.10
C ALA A 19 -6.64 28.77 11.98
N GLN A 20 -6.93 28.73 13.27
CA GLN A 20 -6.38 27.69 14.16
C GLN A 20 -6.92 26.31 13.84
N ASP A 21 -8.22 26.16 13.54
CA ASP A 21 -8.83 24.90 13.15
C ASP A 21 -8.24 24.37 11.84
N SER A 22 -8.07 25.23 10.82
CA SER A 22 -7.45 24.85 9.55
C SER A 22 -5.99 24.39 9.74
N SER A 23 -5.21 25.09 10.57
CA SER A 23 -3.82 24.73 10.86
C SER A 23 -3.71 23.39 11.60
N GLN A 24 -4.64 23.11 12.51
CA GLN A 24 -4.70 21.85 13.23
C GLN A 24 -5.11 20.70 12.31
N GLN A 25 -6.06 20.91 11.43
CA GLN A 25 -6.45 19.93 10.41
C GLN A 25 -5.31 19.61 9.45
N GLU A 26 -4.54 20.60 9.03
CA GLU A 26 -3.35 20.37 8.19
C GLU A 26 -2.27 19.56 8.92
N ARG A 27 -2.03 19.83 10.20
CA ARG A 27 -1.09 19.03 11.03
C ARG A 27 -1.55 17.58 11.16
N ILE A 28 -2.83 17.35 11.42
CA ILE A 28 -3.41 15.99 11.50
C ILE A 28 -3.26 15.27 10.16
N ARG A 29 -3.59 15.93 9.04
CA ARG A 29 -3.40 15.36 7.70
C ARG A 29 -1.93 15.05 7.39
N ALA A 30 -1.02 15.92 7.80
CA ALA A 30 0.42 15.69 7.64
C ALA A 30 0.89 14.50 8.49
N MET A 31 0.42 14.38 9.74
CA MET A 31 0.71 13.22 10.58
C MET A 31 0.17 11.92 9.97
N MET A 32 -1.07 11.91 9.48
CA MET A 32 -1.68 10.74 8.84
C MET A 32 -0.94 10.32 7.56
N ARG A 33 -0.50 11.28 6.75
CA ARG A 33 0.31 11.00 5.54
C ARG A 33 1.70 10.45 5.89
N ASN A 34 2.21 10.75 7.06
CA ASN A 34 3.53 10.28 7.50
C ASN A 34 3.49 8.88 8.14
N GLN A 35 2.30 8.32 8.39
CA GLN A 35 2.17 6.97 8.93
C GLN A 35 2.32 5.91 7.84
N SER A 36 2.72 4.71 8.24
CA SER A 36 2.64 3.53 7.39
C SER A 36 1.17 3.20 7.08
N ARG A 37 0.93 2.64 5.93
CA ARG A 37 -0.44 2.29 5.52
C ARG A 37 -0.47 1.15 4.53
N THR A 38 -1.63 0.53 4.40
CA THR A 38 -1.95 -0.40 3.32
C THR A 38 -2.98 0.22 2.39
N GLU A 39 -2.82 -0.02 1.09
CA GLU A 39 -3.76 0.41 0.05
C GLU A 39 -4.13 -0.77 -0.84
N GLN A 40 -5.41 -0.85 -1.21
CA GLN A 40 -5.87 -1.82 -2.21
C GLN A 40 -5.84 -1.17 -3.59
N LYS A 41 -5.35 -1.89 -4.58
CA LYS A 41 -5.18 -1.45 -5.96
C LYS A 41 -5.65 -2.51 -6.94
N THR A 42 -5.88 -2.08 -8.15
CA THR A 42 -6.25 -2.94 -9.27
C THR A 42 -5.37 -2.65 -10.46
N ILE A 43 -4.92 -3.69 -11.12
CA ILE A 43 -4.20 -3.62 -12.40
C ILE A 43 -4.92 -4.49 -13.43
N HIS A 44 -5.09 -3.97 -14.64
CA HIS A 44 -5.57 -4.77 -15.75
C HIS A 44 -4.42 -5.59 -16.34
N SER A 45 -4.66 -6.89 -16.55
CA SER A 45 -3.73 -7.79 -17.22
C SER A 45 -4.23 -8.12 -18.61
N ASN A 46 -3.42 -7.85 -19.61
CA ASN A 46 -3.70 -8.31 -20.98
C ASN A 46 -3.41 -9.81 -21.14
N ILE A 47 -2.41 -10.33 -20.42
CA ILE A 47 -2.04 -11.75 -20.44
C ILE A 47 -3.19 -12.61 -19.88
N LEU A 48 -3.79 -12.19 -18.76
CA LEU A 48 -4.90 -12.90 -18.14
C LEU A 48 -6.27 -12.48 -18.66
N ASN A 49 -6.33 -11.39 -19.45
CA ASN A 49 -7.55 -10.71 -19.87
C ASN A 49 -8.51 -10.48 -18.69
N ALA A 50 -7.98 -9.97 -17.59
CA ALA A 50 -8.72 -9.79 -16.33
C ALA A 50 -8.10 -8.69 -15.47
N ASP A 51 -8.92 -8.06 -14.66
CA ASP A 51 -8.45 -7.16 -13.61
C ASP A 51 -7.94 -7.97 -12.41
N ARG A 52 -6.75 -7.60 -11.92
CA ARG A 52 -6.10 -8.25 -10.78
C ARG A 52 -5.93 -7.25 -9.65
N GLN A 53 -6.41 -7.64 -8.49
CA GLN A 53 -6.26 -6.85 -7.26
C GLN A 53 -4.94 -7.18 -6.58
N TYR A 54 -4.40 -6.20 -5.88
CA TYR A 54 -3.29 -6.37 -4.96
C TYR A 54 -3.40 -5.40 -3.80
N THR A 55 -2.79 -5.72 -2.69
CA THR A 55 -2.61 -4.80 -1.57
C THR A 55 -1.15 -4.40 -1.49
N ILE A 56 -0.89 -3.13 -1.23
CA ILE A 56 0.46 -2.61 -1.04
C ILE A 56 0.58 -1.99 0.35
N PHE A 57 1.66 -2.29 1.06
CA PHE A 57 2.08 -1.61 2.27
C PHE A 57 3.15 -0.57 1.92
N LEU A 58 2.92 0.65 2.36
CA LEU A 58 3.85 1.76 2.24
C LEU A 58 4.37 2.15 3.63
N PRO A 59 5.69 2.24 3.83
CA PRO A 59 6.27 2.53 5.13
C PRO A 59 6.01 3.97 5.57
N ALA A 60 6.11 4.22 6.87
CA ALA A 60 6.03 5.58 7.41
C ALA A 60 7.04 6.50 6.72
N GLY A 61 6.62 7.73 6.43
CA GLY A 61 7.44 8.71 5.71
C GLY A 61 7.50 8.51 4.19
N TYR A 62 6.79 7.55 3.64
CA TYR A 62 6.76 7.35 2.17
C TYR A 62 6.37 8.63 1.44
N GLU A 63 5.35 9.37 1.85
CA GLU A 63 4.92 10.60 1.17
C GLU A 63 5.85 11.79 1.37
N THR A 64 6.59 11.81 2.46
CA THR A 64 7.46 12.95 2.81
C THR A 64 8.89 12.79 2.32
N ASN A 65 9.37 11.56 2.17
CA ASN A 65 10.73 11.26 1.71
C ASN A 65 10.73 10.95 0.20
N THR A 66 10.40 11.92 -0.61
CA THR A 66 10.18 11.76 -2.07
C THR A 66 11.41 11.31 -2.84
N ASP A 67 12.61 11.60 -2.36
CA ASP A 67 13.89 11.25 -3.00
C ASP A 67 14.37 9.84 -2.64
N ARG A 68 13.64 9.15 -1.74
CA ARG A 68 14.02 7.83 -1.26
C ARG A 68 13.34 6.72 -2.06
N SER A 69 14.12 5.73 -2.49
CA SER A 69 13.62 4.46 -3.01
C SER A 69 13.78 3.35 -1.99
N TYR A 70 12.91 2.36 -2.04
CA TYR A 70 12.74 1.32 -1.04
C TYR A 70 12.99 -0.07 -1.63
N PRO A 71 13.57 -1.02 -0.87
CA PRO A 71 13.50 -2.42 -1.23
C PRO A 71 12.04 -2.88 -1.23
N VAL A 72 11.75 -3.96 -1.94
CA VAL A 72 10.40 -4.53 -2.06
C VAL A 72 10.37 -6.00 -1.66
N LEU A 73 9.34 -6.37 -0.90
CA LEU A 73 8.96 -7.74 -0.61
C LEU A 73 7.64 -8.05 -1.33
N TYR A 74 7.64 -9.01 -2.24
CA TYR A 74 6.42 -9.61 -2.78
C TYR A 74 5.99 -10.74 -1.84
N LEU A 75 4.85 -10.59 -1.18
CA LEU A 75 4.37 -11.50 -0.14
C LEU A 75 3.13 -12.24 -0.62
N LEU A 76 3.30 -13.53 -0.88
CA LEU A 76 2.32 -14.37 -1.57
C LEU A 76 1.41 -15.09 -0.57
N HIS A 77 0.10 -15.12 -0.85
CA HIS A 77 -0.89 -15.80 0.00
C HIS A 77 -0.92 -17.32 -0.27
N GLY A 78 -1.51 -18.07 0.66
CA GLY A 78 -1.75 -19.49 0.50
C GLY A 78 -2.97 -19.82 -0.36
N MET A 79 -3.24 -21.11 -0.54
CA MET A 79 -4.43 -21.61 -1.25
C MET A 79 -5.72 -21.03 -0.63
N ASN A 80 -6.66 -20.66 -1.48
CA ASN A 80 -7.92 -20.01 -1.11
C ASN A 80 -7.78 -18.65 -0.39
N GLY A 81 -6.57 -18.10 -0.35
CA GLY A 81 -6.32 -16.76 0.15
C GLY A 81 -6.51 -15.68 -0.92
N THR A 82 -6.31 -14.45 -0.50
CA THR A 82 -6.39 -13.25 -1.34
C THR A 82 -5.28 -12.25 -0.99
N HIS A 83 -5.18 -11.19 -1.76
CA HIS A 83 -4.27 -10.08 -1.49
C HIS A 83 -4.49 -9.40 -0.12
N GLU A 84 -5.63 -9.65 0.54
CA GLU A 84 -5.97 -9.03 1.83
C GLU A 84 -5.49 -9.84 3.04
N ASP A 85 -5.14 -11.12 2.86
CA ASP A 85 -4.87 -12.04 3.97
C ASP A 85 -3.73 -11.55 4.87
N TRP A 86 -2.63 -11.10 4.28
CA TRP A 86 -1.50 -10.60 5.05
C TRP A 86 -1.80 -9.26 5.73
N ALA A 87 -2.52 -8.38 5.04
CA ALA A 87 -2.91 -7.08 5.60
C ALA A 87 -3.95 -7.22 6.72
N GLY A 88 -4.94 -8.09 6.55
CA GLY A 88 -6.01 -8.34 7.51
C GLY A 88 -5.60 -9.35 8.58
N ARG A 89 -5.69 -10.65 8.26
CA ARG A 89 -5.40 -11.73 9.23
C ARG A 89 -3.95 -11.77 9.70
N GLY A 90 -3.01 -11.40 8.85
CA GLY A 90 -1.58 -11.33 9.17
C GLY A 90 -1.17 -10.07 9.90
N HIS A 91 -2.05 -9.10 10.05
CA HIS A 91 -1.77 -7.81 10.71
C HIS A 91 -0.47 -7.15 10.23
N LEU A 92 -0.17 -7.28 8.92
CA LEU A 92 1.12 -6.91 8.33
C LEU A 92 1.58 -5.51 8.74
N LYS A 93 0.67 -4.54 8.70
CA LYS A 93 1.01 -3.16 9.07
C LYS A 93 1.56 -3.06 10.49
N ASP A 94 0.87 -3.67 11.45
CA ASP A 94 1.24 -3.60 12.86
C ASP A 94 2.57 -4.35 13.11
N VAL A 95 2.76 -5.48 12.44
CA VAL A 95 4.01 -6.25 12.49
C VAL A 95 5.18 -5.44 11.94
N MET A 96 5.02 -4.82 10.77
CA MET A 96 6.06 -4.00 10.15
C MET A 96 6.41 -2.77 11.00
N ASP A 97 5.41 -2.12 11.59
CA ASP A 97 5.63 -0.96 12.46
C ASP A 97 6.37 -1.37 13.74
N GLN A 98 6.03 -2.51 14.34
CA GLN A 98 6.71 -3.04 15.52
C GLN A 98 8.17 -3.43 15.24
N LEU A 99 8.42 -4.19 14.17
CA LEU A 99 9.76 -4.59 13.75
C LEU A 99 10.63 -3.38 13.40
N LYS A 100 10.03 -2.36 12.77
CA LYS A 100 10.71 -1.10 12.49
C LYS A 100 11.07 -0.35 13.78
N ALA A 101 10.15 -0.27 14.73
CA ALA A 101 10.40 0.38 16.03
C ALA A 101 11.49 -0.37 16.84
N ALA A 102 11.57 -1.69 16.69
CA ALA A 102 12.63 -2.52 17.30
C ALA A 102 13.98 -2.43 16.55
N GLY A 103 14.02 -1.82 15.35
CA GLY A 103 15.23 -1.77 14.54
C GLY A 103 15.59 -3.09 13.83
N GLU A 104 14.62 -4.02 13.74
CA GLU A 104 14.80 -5.36 13.20
C GLU A 104 14.56 -5.41 11.67
N VAL A 105 13.90 -4.41 11.11
CA VAL A 105 13.69 -4.30 9.66
C VAL A 105 14.03 -2.90 9.14
N VAL A 106 14.40 -2.84 7.88
CA VAL A 106 14.52 -1.58 7.15
C VAL A 106 13.16 -1.15 6.61
N ASP A 107 12.99 0.15 6.32
CA ASP A 107 11.82 0.60 5.60
C ASP A 107 11.76 -0.07 4.23
N MET A 108 10.68 -0.77 3.94
CA MET A 108 10.45 -1.46 2.66
C MET A 108 8.99 -1.33 2.23
N ILE A 109 8.75 -1.51 0.96
CA ILE A 109 7.43 -1.69 0.38
C ILE A 109 7.09 -3.18 0.43
N VAL A 110 5.86 -3.55 0.82
CA VAL A 110 5.39 -4.93 0.72
C VAL A 110 4.22 -4.98 -0.25
N VAL A 111 4.31 -5.84 -1.25
CA VAL A 111 3.30 -6.00 -2.29
C VAL A 111 2.68 -7.37 -2.18
N MET A 112 1.38 -7.42 -2.02
CA MET A 112 0.60 -8.65 -1.82
C MET A 112 -0.34 -8.85 -3.01
N PRO A 113 0.09 -9.58 -4.06
CA PRO A 113 -0.73 -9.84 -5.23
C PRO A 113 -1.82 -10.87 -4.94
N ASN A 114 -2.91 -10.83 -5.71
CA ASN A 114 -3.94 -11.85 -5.69
C ASN A 114 -3.68 -12.88 -6.80
N ALA A 115 -3.30 -14.09 -6.42
CA ALA A 115 -3.19 -15.24 -7.33
C ALA A 115 -4.45 -16.12 -7.32
N GLY A 116 -5.50 -15.71 -6.62
CA GLY A 116 -6.80 -16.39 -6.65
C GLY A 116 -7.37 -16.37 -8.08
N GLY A 117 -7.64 -17.55 -8.61
CA GLY A 117 -8.38 -17.72 -9.85
C GLY A 117 -9.88 -17.49 -9.67
N ASP A 118 -10.63 -17.54 -10.75
CA ASP A 118 -12.08 -17.59 -10.70
C ASP A 118 -12.53 -19.00 -10.32
N ILE A 119 -12.95 -19.17 -9.08
CA ILE A 119 -13.40 -20.47 -8.54
C ILE A 119 -14.60 -21.04 -9.35
N ASN A 120 -15.40 -20.16 -9.95
CA ASN A 120 -16.55 -20.58 -10.77
C ASN A 120 -16.13 -21.17 -12.12
N LYS A 121 -14.89 -20.94 -12.54
CA LYS A 121 -14.29 -21.47 -13.77
C LYS A 121 -13.34 -22.63 -13.52
N ASN A 122 -13.36 -23.24 -12.34
CA ASN A 122 -12.42 -24.30 -11.94
C ASN A 122 -10.94 -23.89 -12.04
N PHE A 123 -10.62 -22.61 -12.06
CA PHE A 123 -9.25 -22.17 -11.95
C PHE A 123 -8.84 -22.25 -10.48
N TRP A 124 -7.95 -23.17 -10.18
CA TRP A 124 -7.29 -23.22 -8.88
C TRP A 124 -6.40 -21.99 -8.70
N ASN A 125 -6.36 -21.49 -7.50
CA ASN A 125 -5.37 -20.48 -7.13
C ASN A 125 -3.97 -21.01 -7.43
N GLY A 126 -3.14 -20.23 -8.08
CA GLY A 126 -1.77 -20.63 -8.36
C GLY A 126 -0.95 -19.50 -8.94
N TYR A 127 0.33 -19.55 -8.60
CA TYR A 127 1.32 -18.58 -9.09
C TYR A 127 2.03 -19.07 -10.36
N PHE A 128 1.68 -20.26 -10.84
CA PHE A 128 2.27 -20.89 -12.03
C PHE A 128 1.43 -20.63 -13.27
N ASP A 129 2.06 -20.79 -14.42
CA ASP A 129 1.34 -20.84 -15.68
C ASP A 129 0.59 -22.15 -15.81
N MET A 130 -0.70 -22.04 -16.08
CA MET A 130 -1.60 -23.17 -16.39
C MET A 130 -2.35 -22.86 -17.67
N GLU A 131 -2.93 -23.89 -18.29
CA GLU A 131 -3.79 -23.69 -19.46
C GLU A 131 -4.95 -22.74 -19.14
N GLY A 132 -5.05 -21.65 -19.87
CA GLY A 132 -6.03 -20.60 -19.65
C GLY A 132 -5.74 -19.66 -18.49
N TRP A 133 -4.61 -19.82 -17.78
CA TRP A 133 -4.23 -18.99 -16.65
C TRP A 133 -2.71 -18.83 -16.55
N ALA A 134 -2.14 -17.92 -17.31
CA ALA A 134 -0.70 -17.67 -17.39
C ALA A 134 -0.26 -16.67 -16.30
N TYR A 135 -0.36 -17.06 -15.02
CA TYR A 135 -0.14 -16.17 -13.89
C TYR A 135 1.33 -15.78 -13.71
N GLU A 136 2.25 -16.74 -13.88
CA GLU A 136 3.69 -16.47 -13.78
C GLU A 136 4.13 -15.44 -14.81
N ARG A 137 3.68 -15.58 -16.06
CA ARG A 137 3.93 -14.58 -17.11
C ARG A 137 3.35 -13.21 -16.75
N PHE A 138 2.09 -13.16 -16.30
CA PHE A 138 1.47 -11.93 -15.83
C PHE A 138 2.33 -11.28 -14.73
N PHE A 139 2.76 -12.07 -13.74
CA PHE A 139 3.52 -11.56 -12.60
C PHE A 139 4.84 -10.93 -13.04
N PHE A 140 5.62 -11.58 -13.88
CA PHE A 140 6.93 -11.10 -14.30
C PHE A 140 6.90 -10.12 -15.46
N GLU A 141 5.98 -10.27 -16.41
CA GLU A 141 5.95 -9.45 -17.62
C GLU A 141 5.08 -8.19 -17.50
N GLU A 142 4.04 -8.20 -16.65
CA GLU A 142 3.13 -7.06 -16.49
C GLU A 142 3.12 -6.51 -15.06
N PHE A 143 2.85 -7.34 -14.04
CA PHE A 143 2.62 -6.88 -12.68
C PHE A 143 3.85 -6.25 -12.03
N LEU A 144 4.94 -6.98 -11.95
CA LEU A 144 6.18 -6.52 -11.32
C LEU A 144 6.71 -5.23 -11.97
N PRO A 145 6.84 -5.14 -13.31
CA PRO A 145 7.28 -3.90 -13.94
C PRO A 145 6.34 -2.72 -13.72
N ALA A 146 5.03 -2.95 -13.71
CA ALA A 146 4.05 -1.89 -13.47
C ALA A 146 4.14 -1.35 -12.04
N VAL A 147 4.20 -2.24 -11.03
CA VAL A 147 4.36 -1.84 -9.63
C VAL A 147 5.68 -1.10 -9.41
N GLU A 148 6.78 -1.58 -9.96
CA GLU A 148 8.08 -0.92 -9.79
C GLU A 148 8.18 0.43 -10.50
N LYS A 149 7.37 0.65 -11.54
CA LYS A 149 7.25 1.94 -12.21
C LYS A 149 6.36 2.93 -11.44
N GLU A 150 5.32 2.43 -10.79
CA GLU A 150 4.35 3.26 -10.06
C GLU A 150 4.90 3.73 -8.70
N TYR A 151 5.67 2.87 -8.03
CA TYR A 151 6.17 3.15 -6.68
C TYR A 151 7.68 3.34 -6.67
N ARG A 152 8.19 4.06 -5.67
CA ARG A 152 9.63 4.29 -5.49
C ARG A 152 10.34 3.04 -4.97
N ILE A 153 10.40 2.03 -5.81
CA ILE A 153 11.07 0.76 -5.56
C ILE A 153 12.49 0.82 -6.15
N LYS A 154 13.45 0.22 -5.44
CA LYS A 154 14.80 0.00 -5.98
C LYS A 154 14.71 -1.12 -7.01
N GLY A 155 14.93 -0.79 -8.28
CA GLY A 155 14.81 -1.71 -9.41
C GLY A 155 15.91 -2.76 -9.55
N GLU A 156 16.69 -3.05 -8.53
CA GLU A 156 17.84 -3.96 -8.53
C GLU A 156 17.49 -5.30 -7.89
N LYS A 157 18.08 -6.37 -8.41
CA LYS A 157 17.88 -7.74 -7.94
C LYS A 157 18.13 -7.89 -6.43
N GLY A 158 19.17 -7.25 -5.90
CA GLY A 158 19.53 -7.32 -4.47
C GLY A 158 18.57 -6.58 -3.54
N SER A 159 17.61 -5.84 -4.09
CA SER A 159 16.58 -5.10 -3.32
C SER A 159 15.17 -5.68 -3.48
N ARG A 160 15.04 -6.88 -4.07
CA ARG A 160 13.78 -7.63 -4.21
C ARG A 160 13.83 -8.90 -3.40
N ALA A 161 12.71 -9.21 -2.75
CA ALA A 161 12.48 -10.50 -2.12
C ALA A 161 11.08 -11.01 -2.47
N ILE A 162 10.95 -12.33 -2.53
CA ILE A 162 9.65 -13.01 -2.63
C ILE A 162 9.56 -13.96 -1.45
N ALA A 163 8.46 -13.96 -0.75
CA ALA A 163 8.14 -14.89 0.32
C ALA A 163 6.64 -15.19 0.31
N GLY A 164 6.25 -16.26 0.97
CA GLY A 164 4.83 -16.60 1.01
C GLY A 164 4.49 -17.73 1.97
N LEU A 165 3.21 -18.07 2.01
CA LEU A 165 2.66 -19.13 2.85
C LEU A 165 2.16 -20.28 1.95
N SER A 166 2.54 -21.51 2.27
CA SER A 166 1.99 -22.72 1.62
C SER A 166 2.15 -22.66 0.09
N MET A 167 1.05 -22.51 -0.66
CA MET A 167 1.08 -22.38 -2.12
C MET A 167 1.96 -21.22 -2.60
N GLY A 168 2.12 -20.17 -1.81
CA GLY A 168 2.94 -19.00 -2.14
C GLY A 168 4.42 -19.14 -1.71
N GLY A 169 4.80 -20.27 -1.07
CA GLY A 169 6.15 -20.52 -0.56
C GLY A 169 7.06 -21.32 -1.48
#